data_81b9a64a461efdfeccf32a75ebdbc50e
#
_entry.id   81b9a64a461efdfeccf32a75ebdbc50e
#
_cell.length_a   1.000
_cell.length_b   1.000
_cell.length_c   1.000
_cell.angle_alpha   90.00
_cell.angle_beta   90.00
_cell.angle_gamma   90.00
#
_symmetry.space_group_name_H-M   'P 1'
#
loop_
_entity.id
_entity.type
_entity.pdbx_description
1 polymer ?
#
loop_
_entity_poly.entity_id
_entity_poly.type
_entity_poly.pdbx_seq_one_letter_code
_entity_poly.pdbx_strand_id
1 'polypeptide(L)'
;MDKDLWLSKLWDEWLASPVKSRKNADAETSGLLMGMKNNHGIFTTNRLRAARRLTGPGKFPLWPLTSYSQKISLNISMITRPSRKPSVKFSCPHEILRLPENMPSLWSWLKGLWGSTGGLYFPKTGYYLTLIISDSELSRTARGFLAETGLTWSEHRNEFTLRNHDDITTFLYNAGMESGALDFEEMTIIRSARNKANLVRNYDTANIARSVRAANEQKRIAQKILDSGLIDSLPENFRELLRMRLDNPDLSLQELGMRLNPPVSKSTVNYRWKKIRSLAESFRN
;
A
#
# COMPACT_ATOMS: atom_id res chain seq x y z
N MET A 1 -11.33 9.43 1.48
CA MET A 1 -10.73 10.05 2.68
C MET A 1 -9.29 10.44 2.37
N ASP A 2 -8.83 11.61 2.82
CA ASP A 2 -7.44 12.02 2.70
C ASP A 2 -6.59 11.16 3.65
N LYS A 3 -5.49 10.57 3.13
CA LYS A 3 -4.62 9.67 3.91
C LYS A 3 -3.95 10.38 5.09
N ASP A 4 -3.59 11.66 4.94
CA ASP A 4 -2.88 12.40 5.97
C ASP A 4 -3.85 12.78 7.11
N LEU A 5 -5.09 13.11 6.78
CA LEU A 5 -6.16 13.31 7.76
C LEU A 5 -6.49 12.02 8.50
N TRP A 6 -6.56 10.89 7.79
CA TRP A 6 -6.81 9.60 8.42
C TRP A 6 -5.67 9.18 9.35
N LEU A 7 -4.41 9.34 8.93
CA LEU A 7 -3.26 9.07 9.80
C LEU A 7 -3.27 9.94 11.06
N SER A 8 -3.66 11.21 10.95
CA SER A 8 -3.83 12.07 12.12
C SER A 8 -4.88 11.53 13.07
N LYS A 9 -6.06 11.15 12.56
CA LYS A 9 -7.14 10.55 13.36
C LYS A 9 -6.71 9.25 14.03
N LEU A 10 -5.99 8.38 13.31
CA LEU A 10 -5.46 7.13 13.85
C LEU A 10 -4.53 7.40 15.05
N TRP A 11 -3.66 8.41 14.95
CA TRP A 11 -2.78 8.77 16.05
C TRP A 11 -3.52 9.45 17.21
N ASP A 12 -4.59 10.18 16.96
CA ASP A 12 -5.46 10.76 17.99
C ASP A 12 -6.22 9.64 18.72
N GLU A 13 -6.73 8.64 17.99
CA GLU A 13 -7.35 7.44 18.57
C GLU A 13 -6.34 6.65 19.40
N TRP A 14 -5.12 6.44 18.89
CA TRP A 14 -4.06 5.80 19.65
C TRP A 14 -3.77 6.53 20.97
N LEU A 15 -3.71 7.87 20.96
CA LEU A 15 -3.52 8.68 22.14
C LEU A 15 -4.69 8.55 23.13
N ALA A 16 -5.92 8.51 22.63
CA ALA A 16 -7.14 8.47 23.42
C ALA A 16 -7.57 7.07 23.85
N SER A 17 -7.01 6.00 23.21
CA SER A 17 -7.45 4.63 23.44
C SER A 17 -7.35 4.21 24.91
N PRO A 18 -8.41 3.62 25.49
CA PRO A 18 -8.46 3.28 26.90
C PRO A 18 -7.51 2.12 27.23
N VAL A 19 -7.03 2.12 28.48
CA VAL A 19 -6.27 1.02 29.05
C VAL A 19 -7.20 0.19 29.90
N LYS A 20 -7.33 -1.10 29.60
CA LYS A 20 -8.35 -1.99 30.20
C LYS A 20 -7.99 -2.49 31.60
N SER A 21 -6.68 -2.51 31.96
CA SER A 21 -6.22 -2.98 33.27
C SER A 21 -4.86 -2.38 33.63
N ARG A 22 -4.46 -2.48 34.90
CA ARG A 22 -3.14 -2.07 35.37
C ARG A 22 -2.03 -2.84 34.66
N LYS A 23 -2.18 -4.17 34.49
CA LYS A 23 -1.19 -5.00 33.78
C LYS A 23 -1.00 -4.53 32.34
N ASN A 24 -2.08 -4.15 31.66
CA ASN A 24 -2.01 -3.62 30.31
C ASN A 24 -1.35 -2.24 30.28
N ALA A 25 -1.57 -1.39 31.29
CA ALA A 25 -0.89 -0.10 31.42
C ALA A 25 0.61 -0.27 31.59
N ASP A 26 1.01 -1.18 32.47
CA ASP A 26 2.43 -1.50 32.72
C ASP A 26 3.09 -2.05 31.46
N ALA A 27 2.42 -2.94 30.74
CA ALA A 27 2.92 -3.50 29.48
C ALA A 27 3.05 -2.43 28.37
N GLU A 28 2.04 -1.58 28.21
CA GLU A 28 2.08 -0.49 27.22
C GLU A 28 3.19 0.51 27.53
N THR A 29 3.35 0.88 28.82
CA THR A 29 4.43 1.76 29.30
C THR A 29 5.80 1.15 29.00
N SER A 30 5.97 -0.12 29.33
CA SER A 30 7.20 -0.87 29.06
C SER A 30 7.53 -0.87 27.55
N GLY A 31 6.54 -1.19 26.69
CA GLY A 31 6.71 -1.16 25.23
C GLY A 31 7.12 0.21 24.70
N LEU A 32 6.48 1.29 25.21
CA LEU A 32 6.83 2.67 24.86
C LEU A 32 8.28 3.01 25.23
N LEU A 33 8.70 2.70 26.45
CA LEU A 33 10.04 3.00 26.95
C LEU A 33 11.09 2.16 26.24
N MET A 34 10.87 0.87 26.06
CA MET A 34 11.80 -0.02 25.35
C MET A 34 12.05 0.40 23.89
N GLY A 35 11.05 1.03 23.23
CA GLY A 35 11.22 1.58 21.90
C GLY A 35 11.99 2.91 21.85
N MET A 36 12.24 3.56 22.98
CA MET A 36 12.99 4.81 23.05
C MET A 36 14.50 4.54 23.14
N LYS A 37 15.31 5.54 22.79
CA LYS A 37 16.74 5.48 23.04
C LYS A 37 17.01 5.47 24.54
N ASN A 38 17.65 4.42 25.02
CA ASN A 38 18.02 4.29 26.42
C ASN A 38 19.52 4.58 26.60
N ASN A 39 19.84 5.42 27.59
CA ASN A 39 21.20 5.67 28.05
C ASN A 39 21.21 5.62 29.57
N HIS A 40 21.59 4.47 30.14
CA HIS A 40 21.67 4.25 31.58
C HIS A 40 20.41 4.68 32.36
N GLY A 41 19.24 4.22 31.94
CA GLY A 41 17.94 4.53 32.55
C GLY A 41 17.35 5.88 32.15
N ILE A 42 17.99 6.60 31.23
CA ILE A 42 17.45 7.81 30.62
C ILE A 42 16.90 7.49 29.24
N PHE A 43 15.58 7.47 29.13
CA PHE A 43 14.85 7.21 27.89
C PHE A 43 14.61 8.50 27.13
N THR A 44 14.95 8.51 25.85
CA THR A 44 14.83 9.73 25.02
C THR A 44 14.01 9.46 23.77
N THR A 45 13.02 10.32 23.51
CA THR A 45 12.23 10.27 22.27
C THR A 45 12.08 11.65 21.65
N ASN A 46 12.07 11.70 20.33
CA ASN A 46 11.67 12.88 19.54
C ASN A 46 10.22 12.79 19.06
N ARG A 47 9.53 11.71 19.40
CA ARG A 47 8.11 11.49 19.08
C ARG A 47 7.24 12.09 20.19
N LEU A 48 6.80 13.33 20.03
CA LEU A 48 6.00 14.03 21.02
C LEU A 48 4.71 13.30 21.39
N ARG A 49 4.12 12.54 20.47
CA ARG A 49 2.94 11.70 20.74
C ARG A 49 3.25 10.58 21.75
N ALA A 50 4.40 9.93 21.65
CA ALA A 50 4.81 8.91 22.63
C ALA A 50 5.02 9.53 24.01
N ALA A 51 5.65 10.71 24.06
CA ALA A 51 5.77 11.47 25.29
C ALA A 51 4.39 11.87 25.88
N ARG A 52 3.47 12.38 25.05
CA ARG A 52 2.11 12.73 25.49
C ARG A 52 1.34 11.52 26.01
N ARG A 53 1.49 10.35 25.38
CA ARG A 53 0.84 9.12 25.83
C ARG A 53 1.32 8.69 27.21
N LEU A 54 2.62 8.86 27.50
CA LEU A 54 3.19 8.59 28.83
C LEU A 54 2.74 9.60 29.90
N THR A 55 2.69 10.88 29.56
CA THR A 55 2.53 11.97 30.55
C THR A 55 1.19 12.67 30.49
N GLY A 56 0.34 12.32 29.52
CA GLY A 56 -0.81 13.12 29.14
C GLY A 56 -1.83 13.30 30.26
N PRO A 57 -2.50 14.47 30.27
CA PRO A 57 -3.65 14.75 31.14
C PRO A 57 -4.91 14.11 30.57
N GLY A 58 -4.86 12.85 30.18
CA GLY A 58 -6.02 12.08 29.75
C GLY A 58 -6.77 11.53 30.95
N LYS A 59 -8.06 11.18 30.77
CA LYS A 59 -8.86 10.45 31.77
C LYS A 59 -8.19 9.16 32.29
N PHE A 60 -7.13 8.70 31.63
CA PHE A 60 -6.35 7.51 31.98
C PHE A 60 -4.86 7.75 31.67
N PRO A 61 -4.10 8.35 32.60
CA PRO A 61 -2.66 8.34 32.45
C PRO A 61 -2.21 6.87 32.40
N LEU A 62 -1.43 6.48 31.39
CA LEU A 62 -0.75 5.17 31.36
C LEU A 62 0.11 4.98 32.59
N TRP A 63 0.43 6.07 33.18
CA TRP A 63 1.35 6.16 34.28
C TRP A 63 0.66 5.73 35.57
N PRO A 64 1.08 4.62 36.20
CA PRO A 64 0.71 4.29 37.56
C PRO A 64 1.50 5.20 38.52
N LEU A 65 1.30 6.50 38.39
CA LEU A 65 2.01 7.52 39.20
C LEU A 65 1.81 7.34 40.68
N THR A 66 0.81 6.60 41.12
CA THR A 66 0.49 6.41 42.53
C THR A 66 1.39 5.41 43.26
N SER A 67 1.97 4.42 42.57
CA SER A 67 2.83 3.41 43.21
C SER A 67 4.33 3.61 42.96
N TYR A 68 4.69 4.34 41.91
CA TYR A 68 6.08 4.59 41.51
C TYR A 68 6.45 6.08 41.50
N SER A 69 5.51 6.95 41.82
CA SER A 69 5.68 8.40 41.74
C SER A 69 6.86 8.97 42.53
N GLN A 70 7.33 8.26 43.55
CA GLN A 70 8.52 8.66 44.32
C GLN A 70 9.85 8.29 43.65
N LYS A 71 9.85 7.39 42.65
CA LYS A 71 11.07 6.87 41.98
C LYS A 71 11.29 7.40 40.56
N ILE A 72 10.39 8.22 40.05
CA ILE A 72 10.44 8.66 38.64
C ILE A 72 10.48 10.18 38.61
N SER A 73 11.63 10.70 38.25
CA SER A 73 11.78 12.12 37.94
C SER A 73 11.53 12.35 36.45
N LEU A 74 10.47 13.10 36.16
CA LEU A 74 10.17 13.57 34.79
C LEU A 74 10.99 14.83 34.52
N ASN A 75 12.22 14.68 34.05
CA ASN A 75 13.01 15.80 33.56
C ASN A 75 12.66 16.05 32.10
N ILE A 76 11.61 16.85 31.84
CA ILE A 76 11.31 17.35 30.49
C ILE A 76 12.33 18.44 30.17
N SER A 77 13.49 18.07 29.70
CA SER A 77 14.41 19.02 29.11
C SER A 77 14.09 19.13 27.62
N MET A 78 13.32 20.15 27.23
CA MET A 78 13.21 20.57 25.82
C MET A 78 14.58 21.13 25.43
N ILE A 79 15.41 20.30 24.80
CA ILE A 79 16.64 20.78 24.17
C ILE A 79 16.24 21.31 22.80
N THR A 80 15.90 22.58 22.72
CA THR A 80 15.74 23.32 21.48
C THR A 80 17.11 23.81 21.02
N ARG A 81 17.81 23.02 20.25
CA ARG A 81 18.88 23.52 19.39
C ARG A 81 18.28 23.91 18.04
N PRO A 82 18.66 25.04 17.41
CA PRO A 82 18.04 25.53 16.17
C PRO A 82 18.00 24.55 15.00
N SER A 83 18.82 23.48 15.03
CA SER A 83 18.95 22.47 13.97
C SER A 83 18.45 21.08 14.33
N ARG A 84 17.89 20.86 15.52
CA ARG A 84 17.43 19.50 15.95
C ARG A 84 15.99 19.50 16.36
N LYS A 85 15.26 18.42 16.01
CA LYS A 85 13.89 18.18 16.48
C LYS A 85 13.87 18.17 18.01
N PRO A 86 12.84 18.75 18.67
CA PRO A 86 12.70 18.71 20.10
C PRO A 86 12.68 17.27 20.60
N SER A 87 13.35 16.98 21.71
CA SER A 87 13.36 15.65 22.33
C SER A 87 12.92 15.74 23.78
N VAL A 88 12.22 14.69 24.23
CA VAL A 88 11.77 14.56 25.62
C VAL A 88 12.57 13.43 26.27
N LYS A 89 13.03 13.67 27.50
CA LYS A 89 13.78 12.70 28.30
C LYS A 89 12.96 12.25 29.49
N PHE A 90 12.99 10.95 29.76
CA PHE A 90 12.39 10.32 30.92
C PHE A 90 13.47 9.58 31.69
N SER A 91 13.54 9.77 32.99
CA SER A 91 14.38 8.96 33.87
C SER A 91 13.48 8.00 34.63
N CYS A 92 13.72 6.70 34.51
CA CYS A 92 12.96 5.70 35.24
C CYS A 92 13.82 4.49 35.61
N PRO A 93 13.52 3.82 36.75
CA PRO A 93 14.20 2.59 37.12
C PRO A 93 13.98 1.48 36.11
N HIS A 94 15.00 0.63 35.89
CA HIS A 94 14.93 -0.52 35.00
C HIS A 94 13.84 -1.53 35.37
N GLU A 95 13.43 -1.58 36.62
CA GLU A 95 12.39 -2.45 37.18
C GLU A 95 11.00 -2.23 36.58
N ILE A 96 10.81 -1.10 35.87
CA ILE A 96 9.55 -0.79 35.18
C ILE A 96 9.45 -1.51 33.83
N LEU A 97 10.60 -1.90 33.26
CA LEU A 97 10.64 -2.58 31.98
C LEU A 97 10.26 -4.05 32.18
N ARG A 98 9.00 -4.36 31.92
CA ARG A 98 8.45 -5.73 31.98
C ARG A 98 8.09 -6.24 30.61
N LEU A 99 8.44 -7.49 30.37
CA LEU A 99 8.00 -8.20 29.18
C LEU A 99 6.53 -8.66 29.36
N PRO A 100 5.76 -8.83 28.27
CA PRO A 100 4.38 -9.30 28.33
C PRO A 100 4.33 -10.75 28.85
N GLU A 101 3.33 -11.05 29.69
CA GLU A 101 3.13 -12.35 30.29
C GLU A 101 2.01 -13.16 29.61
N ASN A 102 1.15 -12.50 28.85
CA ASN A 102 0.00 -13.10 28.18
C ASN A 102 -0.44 -12.26 26.96
N MET A 103 -1.34 -12.79 26.13
CA MET A 103 -1.78 -12.13 24.90
C MET A 103 -2.35 -10.71 25.10
N PRO A 104 -3.23 -10.41 26.09
CA PRO A 104 -3.69 -9.04 26.31
C PRO A 104 -2.58 -8.06 26.68
N SER A 105 -1.58 -8.49 27.46
CA SER A 105 -0.42 -7.66 27.80
C SER A 105 0.53 -7.54 26.60
N LEU A 106 0.64 -8.57 25.75
CA LEU A 106 1.41 -8.54 24.51
C LEU A 106 0.89 -7.46 23.56
N TRP A 107 -0.39 -7.42 23.30
CA TRP A 107 -0.98 -6.40 22.43
C TRP A 107 -0.80 -4.97 23.00
N SER A 108 -0.92 -4.82 24.31
CA SER A 108 -0.65 -3.55 24.97
C SER A 108 0.82 -3.13 24.86
N TRP A 109 1.73 -4.08 25.03
CA TRP A 109 3.16 -3.86 24.85
C TRP A 109 3.51 -3.49 23.40
N LEU A 110 2.98 -4.22 22.41
CA LEU A 110 3.15 -3.93 21.00
C LEU A 110 2.58 -2.58 20.60
N LYS A 111 1.43 -2.19 21.15
CA LYS A 111 0.84 -0.86 21.00
C LYS A 111 1.80 0.23 21.47
N GLY A 112 2.40 0.07 22.64
CA GLY A 112 3.40 0.98 23.17
C GLY A 112 4.65 1.04 22.30
N LEU A 113 5.20 -0.11 21.93
CA LEU A 113 6.37 -0.22 21.07
C LEU A 113 6.13 0.44 19.71
N TRP A 114 4.97 0.19 19.09
CA TRP A 114 4.59 0.83 17.83
C TRP A 114 4.47 2.35 17.96
N GLY A 115 3.90 2.84 19.05
CA GLY A 115 3.80 4.28 19.32
C GLY A 115 5.15 4.99 19.39
N SER A 116 6.18 4.33 19.90
CA SER A 116 7.54 4.88 20.02
C SER A 116 8.41 4.65 18.79
N THR A 117 8.26 3.52 18.09
CA THR A 117 9.17 3.12 17.00
C THR A 117 8.47 2.95 15.65
N GLY A 118 7.16 2.68 15.66
CA GLY A 118 6.41 2.26 14.50
C GLY A 118 5.90 3.39 13.61
N GLY A 119 5.33 2.98 12.49
CA GLY A 119 4.65 3.86 11.54
C GLY A 119 3.72 3.07 10.64
N LEU A 120 2.81 3.77 9.97
CA LEU A 120 1.96 3.25 8.93
C LEU A 120 2.09 4.13 7.70
N TYR A 121 2.36 3.51 6.55
CA TYR A 121 2.74 4.20 5.33
C TYR A 121 1.87 3.78 4.15
N PHE A 122 1.58 4.73 3.25
CA PHE A 122 0.75 4.56 2.06
C PHE A 122 1.51 5.00 0.79
N PRO A 123 2.47 4.22 0.31
CA PRO A 123 3.10 4.49 -0.97
C PRO A 123 2.09 4.37 -2.13
N LYS A 124 2.52 4.74 -3.36
CA LYS A 124 1.68 4.61 -4.57
C LYS A 124 1.17 3.19 -4.77
N THR A 125 2.00 2.20 -4.46
CA THR A 125 1.68 0.77 -4.59
C THR A 125 1.64 0.11 -3.22
N GLY A 126 0.45 0.02 -2.61
CA GLY A 126 0.25 -0.71 -1.37
C GLY A 126 0.26 0.13 -0.11
N TYR A 127 0.47 -0.49 1.01
CA TYR A 127 0.55 0.03 2.36
C TYR A 127 1.42 -0.91 3.19
N TYR A 128 2.01 -0.38 4.25
CA TYR A 128 2.75 -1.21 5.20
C TYR A 128 2.83 -0.56 6.56
N LEU A 129 2.76 -1.38 7.60
CA LEU A 129 2.98 -1.00 8.98
C LEU A 129 4.36 -1.48 9.39
N THR A 130 5.11 -0.64 10.11
CA THR A 130 6.48 -0.98 10.55
C THR A 130 6.66 -0.81 12.04
N LEU A 131 7.60 -1.59 12.57
CA LEU A 131 8.24 -1.43 13.87
C LEU A 131 9.76 -1.37 13.63
N ILE A 132 10.42 -0.29 14.04
CA ILE A 132 11.87 -0.12 13.90
C ILE A 132 12.51 -0.23 15.28
N ILE A 133 13.26 -1.31 15.53
CA ILE A 133 13.84 -1.62 16.82
C ILE A 133 15.37 -1.57 16.70
N SER A 134 15.96 -0.46 17.13
CA SER A 134 17.41 -0.23 16.98
C SER A 134 18.26 -1.05 17.94
N ASP A 135 17.70 -1.46 19.06
CA ASP A 135 18.38 -2.31 20.05
C ASP A 135 18.33 -3.78 19.64
N SER A 136 19.47 -4.45 19.57
CA SER A 136 19.59 -5.83 19.08
C SER A 136 19.02 -6.87 20.03
N GLU A 137 19.09 -6.64 21.33
CA GLU A 137 18.54 -7.53 22.35
C GLU A 137 17.01 -7.42 22.35
N LEU A 138 16.51 -6.19 22.35
CA LEU A 138 15.07 -5.94 22.21
C LEU A 138 14.52 -6.48 20.89
N SER A 139 15.25 -6.36 19.79
CA SER A 139 14.84 -6.91 18.50
C SER A 139 14.69 -8.42 18.55
N ARG A 140 15.64 -9.12 19.20
CA ARG A 140 15.56 -10.58 19.39
C ARG A 140 14.36 -10.98 20.25
N THR A 141 14.14 -10.28 21.34
CA THR A 141 12.98 -10.49 22.24
C THR A 141 11.68 -10.24 21.52
N ALA A 142 11.58 -9.13 20.80
CA ALA A 142 10.40 -8.75 20.04
C ALA A 142 10.03 -9.78 18.95
N ARG A 143 11.02 -10.38 18.30
CA ARG A 143 10.80 -11.44 17.30
C ARG A 143 9.99 -12.62 17.85
N GLY A 144 10.29 -13.08 19.07
CA GLY A 144 9.52 -14.13 19.74
C GLY A 144 8.06 -13.74 19.93
N PHE A 145 7.83 -12.56 20.49
CA PHE A 145 6.48 -12.04 20.72
C PHE A 145 5.71 -11.73 19.43
N LEU A 146 6.37 -11.23 18.40
CA LEU A 146 5.74 -11.01 17.10
C LEU A 146 5.29 -12.32 16.47
N ALA A 147 6.04 -13.40 16.63
CA ALA A 147 5.62 -14.74 16.17
C ALA A 147 4.37 -15.24 16.90
N GLU A 148 4.23 -14.95 18.20
CA GLU A 148 3.04 -15.32 18.98
C GLU A 148 1.76 -14.61 18.51
N THR A 149 1.86 -13.46 17.83
CA THR A 149 0.68 -12.74 17.32
C THR A 149 -0.05 -13.48 16.19
N GLY A 150 0.60 -14.45 15.55
CA GLY A 150 0.09 -15.12 14.35
C GLY A 150 0.08 -14.25 13.08
N LEU A 151 0.60 -13.02 13.14
CA LEU A 151 0.68 -12.12 12.00
C LEU A 151 1.93 -12.40 11.15
N THR A 152 1.85 -12.14 9.85
CA THR A 152 2.92 -12.41 8.87
C THR A 152 3.94 -11.28 8.83
N TRP A 153 4.78 -11.17 9.84
CA TRP A 153 5.85 -10.19 9.91
C TRP A 153 7.01 -10.54 8.96
N SER A 154 7.41 -9.59 8.13
CA SER A 154 8.69 -9.65 7.42
C SER A 154 9.74 -8.86 8.18
N GLU A 155 10.94 -9.42 8.32
CA GLU A 155 12.06 -8.78 9.00
C GLU A 155 13.16 -8.43 8.01
N HIS A 156 13.62 -7.18 8.07
CA HIS A 156 14.82 -6.75 7.37
C HIS A 156 15.68 -5.87 8.29
N ARG A 157 16.86 -6.35 8.65
CA ARG A 157 17.74 -5.71 9.65
C ARG A 157 16.99 -5.53 10.98
N ASN A 158 16.72 -4.27 11.35
CA ASN A 158 16.04 -3.88 12.59
C ASN A 158 14.60 -3.41 12.37
N GLU A 159 14.02 -3.70 11.20
CA GLU A 159 12.67 -3.32 10.84
C GLU A 159 11.80 -4.55 10.65
N PHE A 160 10.69 -4.59 11.38
CA PHE A 160 9.61 -5.56 11.21
C PHE A 160 8.47 -4.88 10.45
N THR A 161 7.96 -5.54 9.41
CA THR A 161 6.97 -4.95 8.52
C THR A 161 5.78 -5.89 8.31
N LEU A 162 4.56 -5.37 8.46
CA LEU A 162 3.33 -5.99 7.97
C LEU A 162 2.95 -5.36 6.64
N ARG A 163 2.63 -6.19 5.66
CA ARG A 163 2.19 -5.77 4.31
C ARG A 163 0.83 -6.32 3.92
N ASN A 164 0.37 -7.35 4.63
CA ASN A 164 -0.94 -7.92 4.41
C ASN A 164 -2.01 -7.00 5.02
N HIS A 165 -3.11 -6.81 4.30
CA HIS A 165 -4.26 -6.03 4.74
C HIS A 165 -4.83 -6.54 6.06
N ASP A 166 -5.13 -7.85 6.11
CA ASP A 166 -5.79 -8.47 7.26
C ASP A 166 -4.91 -8.42 8.51
N ASP A 167 -3.58 -8.60 8.32
CA ASP A 167 -2.61 -8.51 9.40
C ASP A 167 -2.53 -7.09 9.99
N ILE A 168 -2.54 -6.05 9.13
CA ILE A 168 -2.54 -4.66 9.58
C ILE A 168 -3.83 -4.31 10.30
N THR A 169 -4.98 -4.72 9.75
CA THR A 169 -6.29 -4.52 10.39
C THR A 169 -6.33 -5.20 11.75
N THR A 170 -5.89 -6.46 11.82
CA THR A 170 -5.81 -7.24 13.07
C THR A 170 -4.90 -6.57 14.10
N PHE A 171 -3.75 -6.04 13.67
CA PHE A 171 -2.84 -5.30 14.54
C PHE A 171 -3.52 -4.05 15.11
N LEU A 172 -4.13 -3.22 14.26
CA LEU A 172 -4.79 -1.98 14.66
C LEU A 172 -5.92 -2.26 15.66
N TYR A 173 -6.74 -3.26 15.36
CA TYR A 173 -7.87 -3.67 16.22
C TYR A 173 -7.39 -4.14 17.59
N ASN A 174 -6.44 -5.09 17.64
CA ASN A 174 -5.93 -5.62 18.92
C ASN A 174 -5.12 -4.59 19.71
N ALA A 175 -4.51 -3.62 19.04
CA ALA A 175 -3.86 -2.48 19.67
C ALA A 175 -4.85 -1.42 20.17
N GLY A 176 -6.17 -1.64 20.02
CA GLY A 176 -7.24 -0.77 20.54
C GLY A 176 -7.48 0.47 19.68
N MET A 177 -7.23 0.37 18.39
CA MET A 177 -7.52 1.39 17.37
C MET A 177 -8.63 0.87 16.44
N GLU A 178 -9.81 0.62 17.01
CA GLU A 178 -10.92 -0.04 16.33
C GLU A 178 -11.48 0.81 15.17
N SER A 179 -11.67 2.12 15.40
CA SER A 179 -12.14 3.04 14.35
C SER A 179 -11.11 3.17 13.23
N GLY A 180 -9.83 3.26 13.59
CA GLY A 180 -8.75 3.30 12.61
C GLY A 180 -8.63 2.03 11.77
N ALA A 181 -8.91 0.86 12.37
CA ALA A 181 -8.96 -0.41 11.65
C ALA A 181 -10.09 -0.43 10.62
N LEU A 182 -11.31 -0.03 11.01
CA LEU A 182 -12.48 0.04 10.11
C LEU A 182 -12.25 1.04 8.96
N ASP A 183 -11.76 2.23 9.27
CA ASP A 183 -11.41 3.24 8.27
C ASP A 183 -10.33 2.73 7.30
N PHE A 184 -9.36 1.96 7.79
CA PHE A 184 -8.33 1.34 6.96
C PHE A 184 -8.91 0.33 5.98
N GLU A 185 -9.84 -0.51 6.42
CA GLU A 185 -10.56 -1.44 5.56
C GLU A 185 -11.31 -0.71 4.46
N GLU A 186 -12.10 0.31 4.80
CA GLU A 186 -12.84 1.11 3.81
C GLU A 186 -11.91 1.75 2.77
N MET A 187 -10.81 2.37 3.22
CA MET A 187 -9.84 2.98 2.31
C MET A 187 -9.22 1.98 1.34
N THR A 188 -8.91 0.79 1.81
CA THR A 188 -8.27 -0.24 0.97
C THR A 188 -9.25 -0.82 -0.05
N ILE A 189 -10.53 -1.00 0.30
CA ILE A 189 -11.61 -1.40 -0.62
C ILE A 189 -11.76 -0.36 -1.73
N ILE A 190 -11.89 0.92 -1.37
CA ILE A 190 -12.01 2.03 -2.34
C ILE A 190 -10.79 2.08 -3.26
N ARG A 191 -9.60 1.93 -2.71
CA ARG A 191 -8.35 1.93 -3.49
C ARG A 191 -8.28 0.75 -4.46
N SER A 192 -8.65 -0.44 -4.01
CA SER A 192 -8.72 -1.65 -4.84
C SER A 192 -9.70 -1.48 -5.99
N ALA A 193 -10.89 -0.97 -5.73
CA ALA A 193 -11.90 -0.68 -6.74
C ALA A 193 -11.40 0.33 -7.79
N ARG A 194 -10.76 1.43 -7.36
CA ARG A 194 -10.16 2.42 -8.26
C ARG A 194 -9.04 1.83 -9.12
N ASN A 195 -8.18 1.01 -8.53
CA ASN A 195 -7.09 0.36 -9.27
C ASN A 195 -7.64 -0.59 -10.34
N LYS A 196 -8.69 -1.37 -10.01
CA LYS A 196 -9.37 -2.26 -10.96
C LYS A 196 -10.01 -1.48 -12.09
N ALA A 197 -10.72 -0.39 -11.80
CA ALA A 197 -11.33 0.48 -12.81
C ALA A 197 -10.27 1.12 -13.74
N ASN A 198 -9.15 1.59 -13.18
CA ASN A 198 -8.04 2.14 -13.97
C ASN A 198 -7.39 1.08 -14.88
N LEU A 199 -7.23 -0.16 -14.37
CA LEU A 199 -6.70 -1.27 -15.16
C LEU A 199 -7.58 -1.57 -16.36
N VAL A 200 -8.90 -1.69 -16.16
CA VAL A 200 -9.89 -1.92 -17.23
C VAL A 200 -9.82 -0.78 -18.26
N ARG A 201 -9.88 0.47 -17.81
CA ARG A 201 -9.79 1.63 -18.70
C ARG A 201 -8.49 1.65 -19.53
N ASN A 202 -7.35 1.34 -18.89
CA ASN A 202 -6.06 1.29 -19.59
C ASN A 202 -6.04 0.17 -20.64
N TYR A 203 -6.66 -0.98 -20.31
CA TYR A 203 -6.80 -2.11 -21.23
C TYR A 203 -7.64 -1.74 -22.46
N ASP A 204 -8.79 -1.11 -22.24
CA ASP A 204 -9.70 -0.66 -23.31
C ASP A 204 -9.03 0.39 -24.18
N THR A 205 -8.39 1.39 -23.56
CA THR A 205 -7.65 2.43 -24.30
C THR A 205 -6.53 1.83 -25.17
N ALA A 206 -5.77 0.90 -24.63
CA ALA A 206 -4.71 0.21 -25.38
C ALA A 206 -5.26 -0.66 -26.52
N ASN A 207 -6.42 -1.30 -26.33
CA ASN A 207 -7.11 -2.08 -27.37
C ASN A 207 -7.61 -1.18 -28.50
N ILE A 208 -8.26 -0.08 -28.17
CA ILE A 208 -8.73 0.92 -29.14
C ILE A 208 -7.54 1.46 -29.95
N ALA A 209 -6.48 1.90 -29.28
CA ALA A 209 -5.28 2.43 -29.94
C ALA A 209 -4.61 1.41 -30.89
N ARG A 210 -4.58 0.12 -30.51
CA ARG A 210 -4.08 -0.96 -31.38
C ARG A 210 -4.98 -1.16 -32.59
N SER A 211 -6.30 -1.14 -32.39
CA SER A 211 -7.28 -1.30 -33.47
C SER A 211 -7.21 -0.14 -34.47
N VAL A 212 -7.13 1.09 -34.01
CA VAL A 212 -7.00 2.30 -34.85
C VAL A 212 -5.68 2.24 -35.67
N ARG A 213 -4.57 1.92 -35.01
CA ARG A 213 -3.28 1.76 -35.73
C ARG A 213 -3.33 0.69 -36.80
N ALA A 214 -3.96 -0.46 -36.50
CA ALA A 214 -4.12 -1.54 -37.47
C ALA A 214 -5.01 -1.12 -38.64
N ALA A 215 -6.11 -0.42 -38.40
CA ALA A 215 -7.01 0.08 -39.43
C ALA A 215 -6.31 1.10 -40.36
N ASN A 216 -5.56 2.04 -39.80
CA ASN A 216 -4.78 3.01 -40.57
C ASN A 216 -3.72 2.35 -41.44
N GLU A 217 -3.00 1.35 -40.88
CA GLU A 217 -2.02 0.57 -41.68
C GLU A 217 -2.71 -0.21 -42.79
N GLN A 218 -3.83 -0.85 -42.53
CA GLN A 218 -4.62 -1.56 -43.56
C GLN A 218 -5.10 -0.61 -44.65
N LYS A 219 -5.61 0.57 -44.28
CA LYS A 219 -6.01 1.61 -45.25
C LYS A 219 -4.84 2.03 -46.12
N ARG A 220 -3.66 2.27 -45.53
CA ARG A 220 -2.44 2.61 -46.28
C ARG A 220 -2.00 1.53 -47.26
N ILE A 221 -2.07 0.25 -46.85
CA ILE A 221 -1.76 -0.86 -47.71
C ILE A 221 -2.80 -0.97 -48.85
N ALA A 222 -4.08 -0.88 -48.53
CA ALA A 222 -5.15 -0.93 -49.51
C ALA A 222 -5.02 0.17 -50.59
N GLN A 223 -4.75 1.40 -50.16
CA GLN A 223 -4.54 2.52 -51.06
C GLN A 223 -3.33 2.29 -51.99
N LYS A 224 -2.20 1.80 -51.46
CA LYS A 224 -1.01 1.52 -52.27
C LYS A 224 -1.26 0.45 -53.34
N ILE A 225 -2.00 -0.62 -52.99
CA ILE A 225 -2.36 -1.68 -53.94
C ILE A 225 -3.28 -1.13 -55.01
N LEU A 226 -4.23 -0.25 -54.65
CA LEU A 226 -5.11 0.38 -55.63
C LEU A 226 -4.33 1.30 -56.59
N ASP A 227 -3.47 2.17 -56.07
CA ASP A 227 -2.67 3.13 -56.81
C ASP A 227 -1.66 2.44 -57.76
N SER A 228 -1.20 1.23 -57.40
CA SER A 228 -0.28 0.45 -58.25
C SER A 228 -0.98 -0.33 -59.37
N GLY A 229 -2.30 -0.32 -59.44
CA GLY A 229 -3.07 -1.11 -60.43
C GLY A 229 -3.06 -2.62 -60.20
N LEU A 230 -2.42 -3.11 -59.10
CA LEU A 230 -2.29 -4.54 -58.82
C LEU A 230 -3.55 -5.17 -58.23
N ILE A 231 -4.59 -4.38 -57.99
CA ILE A 231 -5.83 -4.87 -57.37
C ILE A 231 -6.49 -5.96 -58.18
N ASP A 232 -6.43 -5.89 -59.51
CA ASP A 232 -7.06 -6.85 -60.40
C ASP A 232 -6.34 -8.21 -60.51
N SER A 233 -5.08 -8.26 -60.11
CA SER A 233 -4.30 -9.50 -59.99
C SER A 233 -4.57 -10.30 -58.74
N LEU A 234 -5.31 -9.71 -57.75
CA LEU A 234 -5.62 -10.36 -56.51
C LEU A 234 -6.88 -11.23 -56.57
N PRO A 235 -6.99 -12.30 -55.76
CA PRO A 235 -8.21 -13.07 -55.60
C PRO A 235 -9.38 -12.17 -55.18
N GLU A 236 -10.60 -12.49 -55.64
CA GLU A 236 -11.82 -11.67 -55.40
C GLU A 236 -12.06 -11.36 -53.93
N ASN A 237 -11.90 -12.37 -53.08
CA ASN A 237 -12.08 -12.20 -51.62
C ASN A 237 -11.07 -11.25 -50.97
N PHE A 238 -9.92 -10.94 -51.60
CA PHE A 238 -8.97 -9.93 -51.16
C PHE A 238 -9.35 -8.56 -51.74
N ARG A 239 -9.79 -8.51 -52.99
CA ARG A 239 -10.29 -7.26 -53.62
C ARG A 239 -11.46 -6.69 -52.87
N GLU A 240 -12.44 -7.53 -52.56
CA GLU A 240 -13.62 -7.12 -51.75
C GLU A 240 -13.20 -6.55 -50.38
N LEU A 241 -12.30 -7.22 -49.66
CA LEU A 241 -11.81 -6.78 -48.37
C LEU A 241 -11.06 -5.43 -48.44
N LEU A 242 -10.24 -5.23 -49.49
CA LEU A 242 -9.52 -3.96 -49.72
C LEU A 242 -10.47 -2.80 -49.98
N ARG A 243 -11.46 -2.98 -50.89
CA ARG A 243 -12.49 -1.96 -51.15
C ARG A 243 -13.32 -1.63 -49.91
N MET A 244 -13.76 -2.68 -49.20
CA MET A 244 -14.54 -2.53 -47.97
C MET A 244 -13.78 -1.74 -46.90
N ARG A 245 -12.45 -1.91 -46.76
CA ARG A 245 -11.62 -1.14 -45.82
C ARG A 245 -11.45 0.32 -46.23
N LEU A 246 -11.34 0.61 -47.54
CA LEU A 246 -11.22 1.97 -48.05
C LEU A 246 -12.54 2.74 -47.84
N ASP A 247 -13.66 2.08 -48.10
CA ASP A 247 -15.01 2.67 -47.99
C ASP A 247 -15.40 2.83 -46.51
N ASN A 248 -14.87 1.98 -45.62
CA ASN A 248 -15.23 1.93 -44.21
C ASN A 248 -13.96 1.87 -43.32
N PRO A 249 -13.21 2.99 -43.20
CA PRO A 249 -11.94 3.01 -42.54
C PRO A 249 -12.02 2.75 -41.02
N ASP A 250 -13.14 3.06 -40.38
CA ASP A 250 -13.31 3.04 -38.94
C ASP A 250 -13.86 1.70 -38.41
N LEU A 251 -14.32 0.81 -39.31
CA LEU A 251 -14.88 -0.47 -38.89
C LEU A 251 -13.82 -1.39 -38.29
N SER A 252 -14.21 -2.09 -37.23
CA SER A 252 -13.42 -3.18 -36.67
C SER A 252 -13.30 -4.36 -37.65
N LEU A 253 -12.33 -5.24 -37.45
CA LEU A 253 -12.19 -6.46 -38.28
C LEU A 253 -13.43 -7.37 -38.20
N GLN A 254 -14.14 -7.35 -37.09
CA GLN A 254 -15.35 -8.12 -36.90
C GLN A 254 -16.49 -7.55 -37.76
N GLU A 255 -16.70 -6.24 -37.71
CA GLU A 255 -17.72 -5.54 -38.50
C GLU A 255 -17.45 -5.65 -40.01
N LEU A 256 -16.19 -5.53 -40.42
CA LEU A 256 -15.80 -5.80 -41.80
C LEU A 256 -16.16 -7.22 -42.21
N GLY A 257 -15.83 -8.21 -41.37
CA GLY A 257 -16.15 -9.60 -41.65
C GLY A 257 -17.64 -9.86 -41.80
N MET A 258 -18.48 -9.21 -41.04
CA MET A 258 -19.94 -9.34 -41.13
C MET A 258 -20.51 -8.72 -42.40
N ARG A 259 -19.84 -7.74 -43.03
CA ARG A 259 -20.27 -7.04 -44.24
C ARG A 259 -19.77 -7.67 -45.55
N LEU A 260 -18.79 -8.60 -45.44
CA LEU A 260 -18.32 -9.35 -46.63
C LEU A 260 -19.37 -10.38 -47.08
N ASN A 261 -19.32 -10.75 -48.35
CA ASN A 261 -20.25 -11.72 -48.92
C ASN A 261 -19.46 -12.98 -49.45
N PRO A 262 -19.61 -14.18 -48.81
CA PRO A 262 -20.37 -14.44 -47.60
C PRO A 262 -19.69 -13.83 -46.34
N PRO A 263 -20.44 -13.59 -45.24
CA PRO A 263 -19.88 -13.11 -44.01
C PRO A 263 -18.83 -14.04 -43.44
N VAL A 264 -17.75 -13.47 -42.89
CA VAL A 264 -16.62 -14.24 -42.34
C VAL A 264 -16.23 -13.78 -40.94
N SER A 265 -15.56 -14.66 -40.20
CA SER A 265 -15.11 -14.35 -38.83
C SER A 265 -13.99 -13.31 -38.81
N LYS A 266 -13.83 -12.63 -37.67
CA LYS A 266 -12.69 -11.74 -37.38
C LYS A 266 -11.33 -12.40 -37.66
N SER A 267 -11.18 -13.69 -37.33
CA SER A 267 -9.95 -14.46 -37.57
C SER A 267 -9.67 -14.63 -39.04
N THR A 268 -10.70 -14.90 -39.85
CA THR A 268 -10.58 -14.99 -41.31
C THR A 268 -10.18 -13.65 -41.92
N VAL A 269 -10.79 -12.56 -41.52
CA VAL A 269 -10.41 -11.20 -41.95
C VAL A 269 -8.96 -10.90 -41.61
N ASN A 270 -8.54 -11.20 -40.38
CA ASN A 270 -7.14 -11.02 -39.95
C ASN A 270 -6.15 -11.87 -40.76
N TYR A 271 -6.51 -13.12 -41.07
CA TYR A 271 -5.72 -13.98 -41.94
C TYR A 271 -5.57 -13.39 -43.34
N ARG A 272 -6.68 -12.95 -43.95
CA ARG A 272 -6.67 -12.28 -45.25
C ARG A 272 -5.76 -11.06 -45.27
N TRP A 273 -5.82 -10.20 -44.21
CA TRP A 273 -4.94 -9.04 -44.07
C TRP A 273 -3.47 -9.39 -43.94
N LYS A 274 -3.12 -10.48 -43.23
CA LYS A 274 -1.74 -10.97 -43.15
C LYS A 274 -1.22 -11.36 -44.55
N LYS A 275 -2.04 -12.06 -45.34
CA LYS A 275 -1.70 -12.42 -46.69
C LYS A 275 -1.55 -11.23 -47.64
N ILE A 276 -2.49 -10.30 -47.60
CA ILE A 276 -2.44 -9.04 -48.37
C ILE A 276 -1.14 -8.25 -48.03
N ARG A 277 -0.78 -8.17 -46.76
CA ARG A 277 0.47 -7.51 -46.34
C ARG A 277 1.70 -8.18 -46.92
N SER A 278 1.80 -9.50 -46.86
CA SER A 278 2.91 -10.27 -47.41
C SER A 278 3.01 -10.07 -48.94
N LEU A 279 1.88 -10.04 -49.64
CA LEU A 279 1.86 -9.73 -51.09
C LEU A 279 2.32 -8.30 -51.39
N ALA A 280 1.84 -7.33 -50.62
CA ALA A 280 2.26 -5.94 -50.78
C ALA A 280 3.76 -5.69 -50.49
N GLU A 281 4.38 -6.52 -49.66
CA GLU A 281 5.82 -6.51 -49.42
C GLU A 281 6.61 -7.16 -50.56
N SER A 282 6.10 -8.22 -51.19
CA SER A 282 6.76 -8.86 -52.31
C SER A 282 6.76 -8.01 -53.59
N PHE A 283 5.82 -7.12 -53.74
CA PHE A 283 5.79 -6.15 -54.87
C PHE A 283 6.73 -4.94 -54.64
N ARG A 284 7.48 -4.91 -53.56
CA ARG A 284 8.42 -3.85 -53.21
C ARG A 284 9.87 -4.14 -53.66
N ASN A 285 10.14 -5.41 -54.03
CA ASN A 285 11.39 -5.87 -54.57
C ASN A 285 11.26 -6.06 -56.11
#